data_b224b40551c10f940458de77c43440c7
#
_entry.id   b224b40551c10f940458de77c43440c7
#
_cell.length_a   1.000
_cell.length_b   1.000
_cell.length_c   1.000
_cell.angle_alpha   90.00
_cell.angle_beta   90.00
_cell.angle_gamma   90.00
#
_symmetry.space_group_name_H-M   'P 1'
#
loop_
_entity.id
_entity.type
_entity.pdbx_description
1 polymer ?
#
loop_
_entity_poly.entity_id
_entity_poly.type
_entity_poly.pdbx_seq_one_letter_code
_entity_poly.pdbx_strand_id
1 'polypeptide(L)'
;MHEEYEGVIIHNVEPLEEAFPPTRLWHRDGQRDEIAFYLKPALKNRPIRNLYIYGPPGTGKTCLIKWILENYFEEIAAYVNCFRFRTTREILKEVLFKFGYIAKESEQNSDLFKKLEEITKKKRIIICLDEVDQIKESDKDEVLYNLVDLRVGLILISNRLPTQLYTLDPRTRDRLNLHDIEFPEYKLNELIDIGIDRRNLAFVPGTFPDSMVQLAAEHSEGDARLLLLIMRNAGRIAEQRNAKKVEEQDVMKGVLEAKRLRKSKLLEKLNEHQKIIYSILEQKRRMPAGELFRTYCKQVKNHVEARTFRLYMFHMCALGLTKAIGAKKWRVYEIVI
;
A
#
# COMPACT_ATOMS: atom_id res chain seq x y z
N MET A 1 -16.49 -19.70 7.96
CA MET A 1 -16.96 -19.70 9.36
C MET A 1 -16.26 -18.52 10.03
N HIS A 2 -16.96 -17.40 10.20
CA HIS A 2 -16.47 -16.30 11.02
C HIS A 2 -16.74 -16.70 12.46
N GLU A 3 -15.70 -16.95 13.22
CA GLU A 3 -15.82 -17.09 14.68
C GLU A 3 -16.22 -15.71 15.21
N GLU A 4 -17.46 -15.56 15.66
CA GLU A 4 -17.87 -14.45 16.51
C GLU A 4 -17.04 -14.54 17.80
N TYR A 5 -16.01 -13.73 17.89
CA TYR A 5 -15.17 -13.62 19.07
C TYR A 5 -15.92 -12.72 20.07
N GLU A 6 -16.75 -13.31 20.89
CA GLU A 6 -17.38 -12.61 22.03
C GLU A 6 -16.35 -12.40 23.16
N GLY A 7 -15.41 -11.49 22.94
CA GLY A 7 -14.47 -11.07 23.97
C GLY A 7 -15.13 -10.07 24.94
N VAL A 8 -14.59 -9.98 26.14
CA VAL A 8 -15.05 -9.04 27.19
C VAL A 8 -14.72 -7.59 26.82
N ILE A 9 -13.72 -7.37 25.95
CA ILE A 9 -13.23 -6.05 25.52
C ILE A 9 -13.45 -5.84 24.02
N ILE A 10 -13.05 -6.81 23.19
CA ILE A 10 -13.29 -6.79 21.74
C ILE A 10 -14.49 -7.68 21.44
N HIS A 11 -15.59 -7.10 20.95
CA HIS A 11 -16.75 -7.88 20.57
C HIS A 11 -16.73 -8.23 19.07
N ASN A 12 -16.11 -7.38 18.24
CA ASN A 12 -15.93 -7.63 16.81
C ASN A 12 -14.54 -7.19 16.37
N VAL A 13 -13.73 -8.10 15.86
CA VAL A 13 -12.36 -7.81 15.42
C VAL A 13 -12.27 -7.24 14.01
N GLU A 14 -13.27 -7.50 13.16
CA GLU A 14 -13.27 -7.13 11.75
C GLU A 14 -13.02 -5.63 11.49
N PRO A 15 -13.65 -4.68 12.24
CA PRO A 15 -13.38 -3.26 12.04
C PRO A 15 -11.93 -2.82 12.29
N LEU A 16 -11.14 -3.66 12.97
CA LEU A 16 -9.72 -3.42 13.24
C LEU A 16 -8.80 -4.08 12.19
N GLU A 17 -9.37 -4.73 11.19
CA GLU A 17 -8.62 -5.32 10.09
C GLU A 17 -8.46 -4.34 8.92
N GLU A 18 -7.32 -4.47 8.21
CA GLU A 18 -7.00 -3.64 7.05
C GLU A 18 -8.00 -3.79 5.89
N ALA A 19 -8.59 -4.98 5.77
CA ALA A 19 -9.53 -5.32 4.71
C ALA A 19 -10.97 -4.83 4.95
N PHE A 20 -11.30 -4.40 6.18
CA PHE A 20 -12.65 -3.98 6.52
C PHE A 20 -13.05 -2.71 5.77
N PRO A 21 -14.12 -2.75 4.93
CA PRO A 21 -14.59 -1.59 4.19
C PRO A 21 -15.21 -0.58 5.15
N PRO A 22 -14.68 0.64 5.24
CA PRO A 22 -15.30 1.65 6.07
C PRO A 22 -16.60 2.14 5.44
N THR A 23 -17.62 2.42 6.26
CA THR A 23 -18.85 3.08 5.80
C THR A 23 -18.58 4.52 5.35
N ARG A 24 -17.59 5.16 5.93
CA ARG A 24 -17.08 6.49 5.58
C ARG A 24 -15.56 6.55 5.67
N LEU A 25 -14.91 7.12 4.66
CA LEU A 25 -13.49 7.47 4.76
C LEU A 25 -13.36 8.87 5.37
N TRP A 26 -12.90 8.89 6.61
CA TRP A 26 -12.65 10.12 7.35
C TRP A 26 -11.48 10.90 6.74
N HIS A 27 -11.63 12.22 6.67
CA HIS A 27 -10.58 13.17 6.27
C HIS A 27 -10.00 12.95 4.87
N ARG A 28 -10.80 12.37 3.96
CA ARG A 28 -10.45 12.19 2.53
C ARG A 28 -11.51 12.75 1.59
N ASP A 29 -12.36 13.67 2.09
CA ASP A 29 -13.43 14.26 1.30
C ASP A 29 -12.88 15.03 0.09
N GLY A 30 -11.77 15.79 0.25
CA GLY A 30 -11.13 16.50 -0.86
C GLY A 30 -10.64 15.55 -1.95
N GLN A 31 -9.90 14.50 -1.59
CA GLN A 31 -9.43 13.49 -2.54
C GLN A 31 -10.60 12.74 -3.18
N ARG A 32 -11.65 12.41 -2.40
CA ARG A 32 -12.86 11.77 -2.92
C ARG A 32 -13.52 12.62 -4.01
N ASP A 33 -13.74 13.90 -3.72
CA ASP A 33 -14.44 14.81 -4.62
C ASP A 33 -13.61 15.08 -5.89
N GLU A 34 -12.29 15.20 -5.76
CA GLU A 34 -11.39 15.34 -6.88
C GLU A 34 -11.37 14.11 -7.77
N ILE A 35 -11.24 12.90 -7.20
CA ILE A 35 -11.31 11.64 -7.94
C ILE A 35 -12.66 11.51 -8.64
N ALA A 36 -13.76 11.75 -7.92
CA ALA A 36 -15.09 11.68 -8.47
C ALA A 36 -15.29 12.66 -9.66
N PHE A 37 -14.73 13.87 -9.57
CA PHE A 37 -14.77 14.85 -10.64
C PHE A 37 -14.17 14.31 -11.93
N TYR A 38 -12.97 13.68 -11.86
CA TYR A 38 -12.29 13.14 -13.03
C TYR A 38 -12.90 11.84 -13.56
N LEU A 39 -13.54 11.01 -12.72
CA LEU A 39 -14.12 9.74 -13.14
C LEU A 39 -15.56 9.87 -13.64
N LYS A 40 -16.34 10.85 -13.15
CA LYS A 40 -17.76 11.04 -13.48
C LYS A 40 -18.08 11.04 -14.98
N PRO A 41 -17.23 11.58 -15.90
CA PRO A 41 -17.51 11.51 -17.33
C PRO A 41 -17.63 10.09 -17.88
N ALA A 42 -16.98 9.07 -17.26
CA ALA A 42 -17.07 7.67 -17.70
C ALA A 42 -18.51 7.13 -17.64
N LEU A 43 -19.32 7.54 -16.67
CA LEU A 43 -20.74 7.17 -16.55
C LEU A 43 -21.57 7.58 -17.78
N LYS A 44 -21.11 8.58 -18.53
CA LYS A 44 -21.72 9.05 -19.77
C LYS A 44 -20.94 8.58 -21.01
N ASN A 45 -20.16 7.53 -20.87
CA ASN A 45 -19.27 6.97 -21.92
C ASN A 45 -18.30 8.02 -22.53
N ARG A 46 -17.93 9.05 -21.76
CA ARG A 46 -16.98 10.10 -22.17
C ARG A 46 -15.55 9.79 -21.69
N PRO A 47 -14.53 10.31 -22.38
CA PRO A 47 -13.15 10.18 -21.92
C PRO A 47 -12.96 10.77 -20.53
N ILE A 48 -12.14 10.10 -19.71
CA ILE A 48 -11.69 10.61 -18.41
C ILE A 48 -10.19 10.90 -18.46
N ARG A 49 -9.72 11.71 -17.52
CA ARG A 49 -8.29 11.92 -17.32
C ARG A 49 -7.75 10.76 -16.49
N ASN A 50 -6.57 10.26 -16.85
CA ASN A 50 -5.88 9.24 -16.07
C ASN A 50 -5.37 9.83 -14.76
N LEU A 51 -5.42 9.06 -13.69
CA LEU A 51 -5.04 9.49 -12.35
C LEU A 51 -3.81 8.74 -11.86
N TYR A 52 -2.90 9.46 -11.20
CA TYR A 52 -1.83 8.88 -10.40
C TYR A 52 -2.03 9.25 -8.94
N ILE A 53 -2.33 8.24 -8.13
CA ILE A 53 -2.64 8.40 -6.71
C ILE A 53 -1.44 7.92 -5.91
N TYR A 54 -0.85 8.82 -5.14
CA TYR A 54 0.37 8.51 -4.43
C TYR A 54 0.36 9.03 -2.98
N GLY A 55 1.27 8.50 -2.18
CA GLY A 55 1.46 8.87 -0.79
C GLY A 55 1.93 7.71 0.07
N PRO A 56 2.31 7.95 1.33
CA PRO A 56 2.80 6.92 2.23
C PRO A 56 1.81 5.75 2.43
N PRO A 57 2.28 4.59 2.90
CA PRO A 57 1.39 3.50 3.32
C PRO A 57 0.42 3.94 4.42
N GLY A 58 -0.78 3.33 4.47
CA GLY A 58 -1.76 3.60 5.54
C GLY A 58 -2.54 4.91 5.42
N THR A 59 -2.40 5.64 4.30
CA THR A 59 -3.08 6.93 4.09
C THR A 59 -4.47 6.83 3.43
N GLY A 60 -4.98 5.60 3.20
CA GLY A 60 -6.35 5.36 2.72
C GLY A 60 -6.51 5.33 1.19
N LYS A 61 -5.43 5.35 0.38
CA LYS A 61 -5.48 5.32 -1.10
C LYS A 61 -6.34 4.19 -1.65
N THR A 62 -5.90 2.95 -1.40
CA THR A 62 -6.59 1.72 -1.85
C THR A 62 -8.03 1.67 -1.36
N CYS A 63 -8.25 2.01 -0.09
CA CYS A 63 -9.56 1.97 0.54
C CYS A 63 -10.53 2.95 -0.13
N LEU A 64 -10.13 4.20 -0.36
CA LEU A 64 -10.98 5.20 -1.03
C LEU A 64 -11.30 4.80 -2.46
N ILE A 65 -10.30 4.34 -3.22
CA ILE A 65 -10.51 3.95 -4.61
C ILE A 65 -11.45 2.75 -4.73
N LYS A 66 -11.24 1.71 -3.93
CA LYS A 66 -12.16 0.57 -3.91
C LYS A 66 -13.58 1.01 -3.59
N TRP A 67 -13.74 1.81 -2.53
CA TRP A 67 -15.05 2.33 -2.15
C TRP A 67 -15.72 3.12 -3.29
N ILE A 68 -14.98 4.00 -3.99
CA ILE A 68 -15.52 4.76 -5.13
C ILE A 68 -15.91 3.82 -6.28
N LEU A 69 -15.03 2.87 -6.64
CA LEU A 69 -15.28 1.97 -7.75
C LEU A 69 -16.49 1.05 -7.51
N GLU A 70 -16.59 0.50 -6.31
CA GLU A 70 -17.68 -0.41 -5.91
C GLU A 70 -19.03 0.31 -5.82
N ASN A 71 -19.06 1.55 -5.29
CA ASN A 71 -20.33 2.26 -5.11
C ASN A 71 -20.83 3.00 -6.36
N TYR A 72 -19.94 3.39 -7.28
CA TYR A 72 -20.32 4.25 -8.41
C TYR A 72 -19.97 3.71 -9.79
N PHE A 73 -19.04 2.77 -9.90
CA PHE A 73 -18.49 2.34 -11.19
C PHE A 73 -18.39 0.82 -11.34
N GLU A 74 -19.08 0.05 -10.52
CA GLU A 74 -18.95 -1.41 -10.42
C GLU A 74 -19.06 -2.13 -11.78
N GLU A 75 -19.98 -1.70 -12.65
CA GLU A 75 -20.22 -2.34 -13.96
C GLU A 75 -19.14 -2.01 -15.01
N ILE A 76 -18.38 -0.94 -14.81
CA ILE A 76 -17.42 -0.43 -15.80
C ILE A 76 -15.98 -0.35 -15.25
N ALA A 77 -15.75 -0.76 -14.02
CA ALA A 77 -14.44 -0.68 -13.39
C ALA A 77 -13.86 -2.08 -13.11
N ALA A 78 -12.55 -2.21 -13.34
CA ALA A 78 -11.75 -3.35 -12.90
C ALA A 78 -10.64 -2.86 -11.95
N TYR A 79 -10.50 -3.53 -10.80
CA TYR A 79 -9.42 -3.29 -9.84
C TYR A 79 -8.45 -4.47 -9.86
N VAL A 80 -7.16 -4.16 -10.03
CA VAL A 80 -6.08 -5.15 -10.04
C VAL A 80 -4.99 -4.75 -9.05
N ASN A 81 -4.64 -5.64 -8.14
CA ASN A 81 -3.49 -5.46 -7.25
C ASN A 81 -2.22 -6.00 -7.90
N CYS A 82 -1.30 -5.11 -8.28
CA CYS A 82 -0.08 -5.46 -8.99
C CYS A 82 1.01 -6.12 -8.12
N PHE A 83 0.86 -6.15 -6.81
CA PHE A 83 1.68 -7.00 -5.95
C PHE A 83 1.35 -8.48 -6.14
N ARG A 84 0.07 -8.77 -6.42
CA ARG A 84 -0.45 -10.12 -6.64
C ARG A 84 -0.31 -10.56 -8.10
N PHE A 85 -0.62 -9.63 -9.04
CA PHE A 85 -0.59 -9.85 -10.48
C PHE A 85 0.48 -8.92 -11.09
N ARG A 86 1.66 -9.47 -11.36
CA ARG A 86 2.87 -8.68 -11.64
C ARG A 86 3.26 -8.60 -13.12
N THR A 87 2.62 -9.42 -13.97
CA THR A 87 2.92 -9.49 -15.40
C THR A 87 1.77 -8.94 -16.23
N THR A 88 2.07 -8.48 -17.45
CA THR A 88 1.07 -8.05 -18.44
C THR A 88 -0.06 -9.07 -18.56
N ARG A 89 0.31 -10.35 -18.69
CA ARG A 89 -0.63 -11.45 -18.85
C ARG A 89 -1.58 -11.61 -17.66
N GLU A 90 -1.05 -11.60 -16.44
CA GLU A 90 -1.85 -11.74 -15.23
C GLU A 90 -2.81 -10.56 -15.05
N ILE A 91 -2.33 -9.34 -15.30
CA ILE A 91 -3.15 -8.12 -15.23
C ILE A 91 -4.30 -8.19 -16.23
N LEU A 92 -4.02 -8.54 -17.49
CA LEU A 92 -5.05 -8.63 -18.52
C LEU A 92 -6.06 -9.72 -18.21
N LYS A 93 -5.64 -10.90 -17.72
CA LYS A 93 -6.56 -11.97 -17.30
C LYS A 93 -7.50 -11.49 -16.20
N GLU A 94 -7.00 -10.80 -15.19
CA GLU A 94 -7.79 -10.28 -14.08
C GLU A 94 -8.79 -9.20 -14.53
N VAL A 95 -8.35 -8.27 -15.40
CA VAL A 95 -9.24 -7.27 -16.00
C VAL A 95 -10.34 -7.91 -16.82
N LEU A 96 -10.00 -8.84 -17.71
CA LEU A 96 -10.97 -9.52 -18.57
C LEU A 96 -11.95 -10.39 -17.79
N PHE A 97 -11.48 -11.04 -16.71
CA PHE A 97 -12.32 -11.82 -15.80
C PHE A 97 -13.43 -10.96 -15.17
N LYS A 98 -13.08 -9.75 -14.72
CA LYS A 98 -14.07 -8.78 -14.19
C LYS A 98 -15.18 -8.45 -15.21
N PHE A 99 -14.86 -8.48 -16.50
CA PHE A 99 -15.84 -8.24 -17.58
C PHE A 99 -16.45 -9.53 -18.18
N GLY A 100 -16.32 -10.66 -17.47
CA GLY A 100 -16.96 -11.93 -17.82
C GLY A 100 -16.22 -12.76 -18.86
N TYR A 101 -14.95 -12.46 -19.15
CA TYR A 101 -14.15 -13.25 -20.07
C TYR A 101 -13.10 -14.10 -19.32
N ILE A 102 -13.16 -15.43 -19.51
CA ILE A 102 -12.19 -16.37 -18.94
C ILE A 102 -11.14 -16.67 -20.00
N ALA A 103 -9.93 -16.14 -19.80
CA ALA A 103 -8.82 -16.33 -20.72
C ALA A 103 -8.26 -17.77 -20.67
N LYS A 104 -8.01 -18.37 -21.83
CA LYS A 104 -7.38 -19.69 -21.95
C LYS A 104 -5.86 -19.58 -21.73
N GLU A 105 -5.25 -20.66 -21.27
CA GLU A 105 -3.81 -20.71 -21.07
C GLU A 105 -2.99 -20.57 -22.36
N SER A 106 -3.55 -20.97 -23.51
CA SER A 106 -2.93 -20.89 -24.83
C SER A 106 -2.96 -19.49 -25.47
N GLU A 107 -3.79 -18.56 -24.98
CA GLU A 107 -3.90 -17.21 -25.53
C GLU A 107 -2.67 -16.36 -25.21
N GLN A 108 -2.19 -15.61 -26.19
CA GLN A 108 -1.08 -14.68 -26.02
C GLN A 108 -1.56 -13.30 -25.55
N ASN A 109 -0.66 -12.44 -25.08
CA ASN A 109 -0.98 -11.07 -24.66
C ASN A 109 -1.71 -10.30 -25.76
N SER A 110 -1.29 -10.46 -27.02
CA SER A 110 -1.94 -9.84 -28.18
C SER A 110 -3.42 -10.21 -28.33
N ASP A 111 -3.79 -11.45 -28.01
CA ASP A 111 -5.17 -11.90 -28.09
C ASP A 111 -6.00 -11.33 -26.94
N LEU A 112 -5.41 -11.26 -25.74
CA LEU A 112 -6.04 -10.66 -24.57
C LEU A 112 -6.27 -9.16 -24.78
N PHE A 113 -5.32 -8.44 -25.38
CA PHE A 113 -5.50 -7.03 -25.74
C PHE A 113 -6.61 -6.83 -26.77
N LYS A 114 -6.72 -7.69 -27.79
CA LYS A 114 -7.84 -7.64 -28.76
C LYS A 114 -9.18 -7.84 -28.07
N LYS A 115 -9.28 -8.78 -27.12
CA LYS A 115 -10.50 -8.98 -26.34
C LYS A 115 -10.86 -7.76 -25.50
N LEU A 116 -9.89 -7.14 -24.87
CA LEU A 116 -10.10 -5.91 -24.12
C LEU A 116 -10.55 -4.77 -25.06
N GLU A 117 -9.98 -4.67 -26.26
CA GLU A 117 -10.38 -3.71 -27.29
C GLU A 117 -11.85 -3.90 -27.71
N GLU A 118 -12.31 -5.14 -27.88
CA GLU A 118 -13.72 -5.43 -28.16
C GLU A 118 -14.67 -4.90 -27.09
N ILE A 119 -14.26 -4.94 -25.82
CA ILE A 119 -15.02 -4.41 -24.70
C ILE A 119 -15.01 -2.87 -24.72
N THR A 120 -13.85 -2.26 -24.94
CA THR A 120 -13.68 -0.80 -24.92
C THR A 120 -14.37 -0.10 -26.09
N LYS A 121 -14.60 -0.80 -27.22
CA LYS A 121 -15.42 -0.32 -28.35
C LYS A 121 -16.90 -0.18 -27.99
N LYS A 122 -17.39 -0.97 -27.03
CA LYS A 122 -18.81 -0.97 -26.62
C LYS A 122 -19.09 -0.01 -25.49
N LYS A 123 -18.17 0.09 -24.50
CA LYS A 123 -18.32 0.95 -23.33
C LYS A 123 -16.98 1.47 -22.83
N ARG A 124 -17.00 2.66 -22.23
CA ARG A 124 -15.84 3.18 -21.53
C ARG A 124 -15.63 2.37 -20.25
N ILE A 125 -14.42 1.91 -20.03
CA ILE A 125 -14.06 1.18 -18.81
C ILE A 125 -12.97 1.93 -18.03
N ILE A 126 -12.92 1.66 -16.73
CA ILE A 126 -11.90 2.16 -15.80
C ILE A 126 -11.07 0.97 -15.34
N ILE A 127 -9.77 1.07 -15.40
CA ILE A 127 -8.85 0.07 -14.89
C ILE A 127 -8.01 0.72 -13.79
N CYS A 128 -8.15 0.20 -12.57
CA CYS A 128 -7.32 0.59 -11.45
C CYS A 128 -6.19 -0.42 -11.26
N LEU A 129 -4.94 0.05 -11.37
CA LEU A 129 -3.73 -0.72 -11.08
C LEU A 129 -3.17 -0.24 -9.73
N ASP A 130 -3.41 -1.01 -8.68
CA ASP A 130 -2.90 -0.72 -7.34
C ASP A 130 -1.51 -1.33 -7.16
N GLU A 131 -0.64 -0.64 -6.41
CA GLU A 131 0.78 -0.98 -6.27
C GLU A 131 1.49 -1.12 -7.64
N VAL A 132 1.25 -0.17 -8.54
CA VAL A 132 1.77 -0.19 -9.93
C VAL A 132 3.30 -0.29 -10.01
N ASP A 133 3.99 0.12 -8.96
CA ASP A 133 5.44 -0.04 -8.82
C ASP A 133 5.91 -1.50 -8.63
N GLN A 134 4.96 -2.44 -8.39
CA GLN A 134 5.25 -3.87 -8.25
C GLN A 134 5.15 -4.64 -9.58
N ILE A 135 4.67 -4.02 -10.64
CA ILE A 135 4.70 -4.63 -11.99
C ILE A 135 6.16 -4.92 -12.36
N LYS A 136 6.41 -6.08 -12.96
CA LYS A 136 7.76 -6.42 -13.45
C LYS A 136 8.23 -5.35 -14.43
N GLU A 137 9.48 -4.93 -14.30
CA GLU A 137 10.04 -3.84 -15.12
C GLU A 137 9.98 -4.16 -16.62
N SER A 138 10.11 -5.44 -17.01
CA SER A 138 9.96 -5.90 -18.40
C SER A 138 8.55 -5.73 -18.97
N ASP A 139 7.54 -5.73 -18.12
CA ASP A 139 6.11 -5.73 -18.50
C ASP A 139 5.47 -4.34 -18.35
N LYS A 140 6.09 -3.47 -17.56
CA LYS A 140 5.49 -2.20 -17.14
C LYS A 140 5.17 -1.27 -18.32
N ASP A 141 6.13 -1.07 -19.22
CA ASP A 141 5.92 -0.24 -20.40
C ASP A 141 4.89 -0.87 -21.35
N GLU A 142 4.96 -2.20 -21.59
CA GLU A 142 4.02 -2.90 -22.45
C GLU A 142 2.58 -2.74 -21.96
N VAL A 143 2.32 -3.02 -20.68
CA VAL A 143 0.95 -2.98 -20.15
C VAL A 143 0.40 -1.55 -20.14
N LEU A 144 1.18 -0.57 -19.67
CA LEU A 144 0.71 0.81 -19.57
C LEU A 144 0.50 1.43 -20.95
N TYR A 145 1.43 1.23 -21.88
CA TYR A 145 1.31 1.74 -23.26
C TYR A 145 0.05 1.20 -23.96
N ASN A 146 -0.15 -0.11 -23.93
CA ASN A 146 -1.30 -0.71 -24.61
C ASN A 146 -2.64 -0.34 -23.95
N LEU A 147 -2.72 -0.25 -22.62
CA LEU A 147 -3.94 0.18 -21.94
C LEU A 147 -4.33 1.61 -22.31
N VAL A 148 -3.36 2.52 -22.40
CA VAL A 148 -3.63 3.91 -22.85
C VAL A 148 -4.11 3.93 -24.31
N ASP A 149 -3.51 3.11 -25.17
CA ASP A 149 -3.89 3.04 -26.58
C ASP A 149 -5.33 2.57 -26.78
N LEU A 150 -5.81 1.68 -25.92
CA LEU A 150 -7.20 1.22 -25.86
C LEU A 150 -8.19 2.26 -25.33
N ARG A 151 -7.73 3.46 -24.98
CA ARG A 151 -8.54 4.57 -24.46
C ARG A 151 -9.37 4.22 -23.21
N VAL A 152 -8.84 3.33 -22.37
CA VAL A 152 -9.40 3.07 -21.03
C VAL A 152 -9.11 4.24 -20.12
N GLY A 153 -9.90 4.42 -19.07
CA GLY A 153 -9.55 5.30 -17.97
C GLY A 153 -8.62 4.59 -17.00
N LEU A 154 -7.44 5.14 -16.74
CA LEU A 154 -6.47 4.53 -15.84
C LEU A 154 -6.43 5.23 -14.48
N ILE A 155 -6.41 4.44 -13.42
CA ILE A 155 -6.08 4.86 -12.06
C ILE A 155 -4.84 4.06 -11.64
N LEU A 156 -3.73 4.75 -11.44
CA LEU A 156 -2.48 4.15 -10.98
C LEU A 156 -2.26 4.53 -9.53
N ILE A 157 -2.15 3.54 -8.64
CA ILE A 157 -1.89 3.77 -7.21
C ILE A 157 -0.47 3.30 -6.88
N SER A 158 0.29 4.15 -6.19
CA SER A 158 1.64 3.83 -5.72
C SER A 158 1.94 4.44 -4.36
N ASN A 159 2.89 3.85 -3.63
CA ASN A 159 3.48 4.49 -2.45
C ASN A 159 4.63 5.44 -2.81
N ARG A 160 4.91 5.64 -4.08
CA ARG A 160 6.04 6.39 -4.59
C ARG A 160 5.61 7.68 -5.28
N LEU A 161 6.50 8.67 -5.25
CA LEU A 161 6.29 9.95 -5.95
C LEU A 161 6.17 9.76 -7.47
N PRO A 162 5.43 10.64 -8.19
CA PRO A 162 5.27 10.58 -9.65
C PRO A 162 6.59 10.59 -10.42
N THR A 163 7.65 11.17 -9.85
CA THR A 163 9.00 11.18 -10.44
C THR A 163 9.56 9.79 -10.76
N GLN A 164 9.05 8.74 -10.14
CA GLN A 164 9.47 7.37 -10.45
C GLN A 164 8.90 6.83 -11.77
N LEU A 165 7.88 7.46 -12.31
CA LEU A 165 7.39 7.17 -13.66
C LEU A 165 8.37 7.63 -14.75
N TYR A 166 9.41 8.40 -14.40
CA TYR A 166 10.48 8.76 -15.35
C TYR A 166 11.33 7.58 -15.82
N THR A 167 11.19 6.40 -15.18
CA THR A 167 11.80 5.15 -15.68
C THR A 167 11.06 4.56 -16.88
N LEU A 168 9.79 4.98 -17.11
CA LEU A 168 9.01 4.57 -18.28
C LEU A 168 9.56 5.19 -19.56
N ASP A 169 9.30 4.50 -20.69
CA ASP A 169 9.54 5.08 -22.02
C ASP A 169 8.85 6.46 -22.12
N PRO A 170 9.53 7.49 -22.63
CA PRO A 170 8.95 8.81 -22.78
C PRO A 170 7.62 8.83 -23.53
N ARG A 171 7.45 7.97 -24.53
CA ARG A 171 6.18 7.86 -25.30
C ARG A 171 5.04 7.34 -24.44
N THR A 172 5.29 6.32 -23.58
CA THR A 172 4.31 5.79 -22.63
C THR A 172 3.91 6.87 -21.65
N ARG A 173 4.89 7.54 -21.05
CA ARG A 173 4.65 8.59 -20.06
C ARG A 173 3.84 9.75 -20.61
N ASP A 174 4.18 10.26 -21.80
CA ASP A 174 3.49 11.40 -22.40
C ASP A 174 2.03 11.04 -22.77
N ARG A 175 1.78 9.81 -23.21
CA ARG A 175 0.43 9.30 -23.50
C ARG A 175 -0.42 9.10 -22.23
N LEU A 176 0.19 8.72 -21.12
CA LEU A 176 -0.53 8.53 -19.86
C LEU A 176 -1.25 9.80 -19.40
N ASN A 177 -0.69 10.99 -19.63
CA ASN A 177 -1.29 12.29 -19.29
C ASN A 177 -1.94 12.28 -17.91
N LEU A 178 -1.18 11.88 -16.90
CA LEU A 178 -1.65 11.65 -15.54
C LEU A 178 -1.98 12.96 -14.82
N HIS A 179 -3.00 12.90 -13.99
CA HIS A 179 -3.27 13.89 -12.97
C HIS A 179 -2.88 13.31 -11.60
N ASP A 180 -2.01 14.02 -10.91
CA ASP A 180 -1.43 13.55 -9.65
C ASP A 180 -2.31 13.95 -8.48
N ILE A 181 -2.67 12.98 -7.63
CA ILE A 181 -3.45 13.20 -6.41
C ILE A 181 -2.66 12.66 -5.22
N GLU A 182 -2.30 13.55 -4.32
CA GLU A 182 -1.54 13.21 -3.13
C GLU A 182 -2.46 12.77 -1.98
N PHE A 183 -2.05 11.71 -1.30
CA PHE A 183 -2.61 11.26 -0.04
C PHE A 183 -1.57 11.45 1.07
N PRO A 184 -1.55 12.61 1.72
CA PRO A 184 -0.61 12.87 2.79
C PRO A 184 -0.88 11.97 4.00
N GLU A 185 0.12 11.83 4.88
CA GLU A 185 -0.05 11.20 6.19
C GLU A 185 -1.21 11.84 6.95
N TYR A 186 -1.93 11.04 7.72
CA TYR A 186 -2.97 11.56 8.59
C TYR A 186 -2.35 12.38 9.73
N LYS A 187 -3.00 13.48 10.07
CA LYS A 187 -2.67 14.26 11.26
C LYS A 187 -3.17 13.52 12.52
N LEU A 188 -2.62 13.87 13.67
CA LEU A 188 -2.98 13.23 14.94
C LEU A 188 -4.49 13.25 15.22
N ASN A 189 -5.14 14.40 15.06
CA ASN A 189 -6.58 14.54 15.24
C ASN A 189 -7.40 13.69 14.25
N GLU A 190 -6.93 13.58 13.01
CA GLU A 190 -7.59 12.76 11.98
C GLU A 190 -7.50 11.26 12.31
N LEU A 191 -6.36 10.81 12.86
CA LEU A 191 -6.19 9.44 13.34
C LEU A 191 -7.04 9.16 14.57
N ILE A 192 -7.19 10.12 15.48
CA ILE A 192 -8.08 9.99 16.65
C ILE A 192 -9.53 9.77 16.18
N ASP A 193 -10.03 10.55 15.22
CA ASP A 193 -11.37 10.40 14.68
C ASP A 193 -11.58 9.02 14.03
N ILE A 194 -10.60 8.55 13.25
CA ILE A 194 -10.60 7.20 12.66
C ILE A 194 -10.60 6.13 13.78
N GLY A 195 -9.77 6.31 14.80
CA GLY A 195 -9.68 5.38 15.92
C GLY A 195 -10.96 5.30 16.73
N ILE A 196 -11.62 6.42 16.98
CA ILE A 196 -12.92 6.49 17.69
C ILE A 196 -14.01 5.79 16.87
N ASP A 197 -14.08 6.03 15.56
CA ASP A 197 -15.02 5.35 14.67
C ASP A 197 -14.86 3.82 14.74
N ARG A 198 -13.63 3.35 14.59
CA ARG A 198 -13.29 1.91 14.64
C ARG A 198 -13.50 1.29 16.01
N ARG A 199 -13.17 2.03 17.09
CA ARG A 199 -13.44 1.61 18.46
C ARG A 199 -14.93 1.35 18.67
N ASN A 200 -15.78 2.25 18.24
CA ASN A 200 -17.23 2.12 18.42
C ASN A 200 -17.83 0.90 17.71
N LEU A 201 -17.18 0.43 16.64
CA LEU A 201 -17.57 -0.77 15.89
C LEU A 201 -16.97 -2.05 16.45
N ALA A 202 -15.81 -1.98 17.12
CA ALA A 202 -15.03 -3.15 17.48
C ALA A 202 -15.05 -3.50 18.97
N PHE A 203 -15.18 -2.49 19.84
CA PHE A 203 -15.02 -2.68 21.27
C PHE A 203 -16.34 -2.55 22.03
N VAL A 204 -16.45 -3.29 23.12
CA VAL A 204 -17.55 -3.13 24.07
C VAL A 204 -17.54 -1.69 24.62
N PRO A 205 -18.66 -0.98 24.67
CA PRO A 205 -18.72 0.40 25.15
C PRO A 205 -18.04 0.59 26.52
N GLY A 206 -17.16 1.60 26.61
CA GLY A 206 -16.44 1.93 27.84
C GLY A 206 -15.17 1.11 28.13
N THR A 207 -14.87 0.06 27.34
CA THR A 207 -13.69 -0.78 27.57
C THR A 207 -12.41 -0.23 26.94
N PHE A 208 -12.52 0.64 25.92
CA PHE A 208 -11.37 1.32 25.30
C PHE A 208 -11.55 2.84 25.41
N PRO A 209 -10.97 3.51 26.44
CA PRO A 209 -11.14 4.95 26.69
C PRO A 209 -10.58 5.82 25.56
N ASP A 210 -11.11 7.05 25.37
CA ASP A 210 -10.64 8.01 24.38
C ASP A 210 -9.17 8.36 24.54
N SER A 211 -8.69 8.46 25.77
CA SER A 211 -7.26 8.68 26.07
C SER A 211 -6.36 7.55 25.55
N MET A 212 -6.87 6.32 25.49
CA MET A 212 -6.13 5.18 24.93
C MET A 212 -6.16 5.17 23.40
N VAL A 213 -7.24 5.68 22.79
CA VAL A 213 -7.29 5.92 21.34
C VAL A 213 -6.28 7.00 20.96
N GLN A 214 -6.23 8.10 21.71
CA GLN A 214 -5.25 9.17 21.50
C GLN A 214 -3.82 8.64 21.63
N LEU A 215 -3.50 7.89 22.66
CA LEU A 215 -2.18 7.31 22.87
C LEU A 215 -1.79 6.38 21.70
N ALA A 216 -2.71 5.54 21.23
CA ALA A 216 -2.48 4.69 20.06
C ALA A 216 -2.22 5.51 18.79
N ALA A 217 -2.94 6.61 18.59
CA ALA A 217 -2.78 7.51 17.46
C ALA A 217 -1.42 8.24 17.48
N GLU A 218 -0.95 8.68 18.65
CA GLU A 218 0.38 9.31 18.84
C GLU A 218 1.52 8.37 18.39
N HIS A 219 1.35 7.06 18.58
CA HIS A 219 2.35 6.06 18.21
C HIS A 219 2.17 5.46 16.81
N SER A 220 1.17 5.88 16.04
CA SER A 220 0.87 5.34 14.72
C SER A 220 1.52 6.09 13.54
N GLU A 221 2.27 7.17 13.80
CA GLU A 221 3.13 7.82 12.81
C GLU A 221 2.41 8.21 11.50
N GLY A 222 1.16 8.69 11.57
CA GLY A 222 0.37 9.07 10.38
C GLY A 222 -0.26 7.88 9.61
N ASP A 223 -0.03 6.64 10.04
CA ASP A 223 -0.48 5.41 9.39
C ASP A 223 -1.71 4.83 10.11
N ALA A 224 -2.90 4.93 9.47
CA ALA A 224 -4.15 4.40 10.03
C ALA A 224 -4.11 2.86 10.21
N ARG A 225 -3.38 2.11 9.38
CA ARG A 225 -3.22 0.64 9.55
C ARG A 225 -2.46 0.31 10.82
N LEU A 226 -1.41 1.09 11.11
CA LEU A 226 -0.64 0.93 12.34
C LEU A 226 -1.49 1.26 13.57
N LEU A 227 -2.31 2.32 13.52
CA LEU A 227 -3.27 2.65 14.57
C LEU A 227 -4.20 1.47 14.88
N LEU A 228 -4.87 0.92 13.85
CA LEU A 228 -5.81 -0.20 14.03
C LEU A 228 -5.12 -1.45 14.57
N LEU A 229 -3.90 -1.73 14.13
CA LEU A 229 -3.10 -2.85 14.64
C LEU A 229 -2.72 -2.66 16.11
N ILE A 230 -2.33 -1.45 16.52
CA ILE A 230 -2.04 -1.11 17.92
C ILE A 230 -3.29 -1.30 18.79
N MET A 231 -4.43 -0.78 18.36
CA MET A 231 -5.70 -0.90 19.09
C MET A 231 -6.11 -2.37 19.24
N ARG A 232 -6.02 -3.16 18.17
CA ARG A 232 -6.32 -4.60 18.21
C ARG A 232 -5.42 -5.34 19.20
N ASN A 233 -4.11 -5.09 19.16
CA ASN A 233 -3.17 -5.73 20.05
C ASN A 233 -3.41 -5.31 21.52
N ALA A 234 -3.66 -4.01 21.76
CA ALA A 234 -3.96 -3.50 23.10
C ALA A 234 -5.21 -4.15 23.71
N GLY A 235 -6.28 -4.29 22.92
CA GLY A 235 -7.50 -4.99 23.35
C GLY A 235 -7.24 -6.45 23.72
N ARG A 236 -6.53 -7.20 22.88
CA ARG A 236 -6.14 -8.60 23.15
C ARG A 236 -5.28 -8.75 24.41
N ILE A 237 -4.31 -7.84 24.60
CA ILE A 237 -3.45 -7.87 25.78
C ILE A 237 -4.27 -7.61 27.06
N ALA A 238 -5.23 -6.67 27.01
CA ALA A 238 -6.11 -6.40 28.13
C ALA A 238 -7.01 -7.62 28.46
N GLU A 239 -7.54 -8.31 27.44
CA GLU A 239 -8.30 -9.57 27.61
C GLU A 239 -7.45 -10.68 28.24
N GLN A 240 -6.22 -10.87 27.77
CA GLN A 240 -5.30 -11.89 28.30
C GLN A 240 -4.98 -11.70 29.80
N ARG A 241 -4.99 -10.46 30.30
CA ARG A 241 -4.82 -10.19 31.72
C ARG A 241 -6.13 -10.10 32.52
N ASN A 242 -7.26 -10.47 31.90
CA ASN A 242 -8.61 -10.40 32.46
C ASN A 242 -9.00 -8.98 32.95
N ALA A 243 -8.58 -7.96 32.22
CA ALA A 243 -8.91 -6.59 32.53
C ALA A 243 -10.36 -6.25 32.15
N LYS A 244 -10.95 -5.28 32.86
CA LYS A 244 -12.28 -4.72 32.50
C LYS A 244 -12.20 -3.63 31.43
N LYS A 245 -11.04 -3.02 31.24
CA LYS A 245 -10.79 -1.97 30.24
C LYS A 245 -9.32 -1.95 29.84
N VAL A 246 -9.04 -1.39 28.67
CA VAL A 246 -7.70 -1.13 28.17
C VAL A 246 -7.04 -0.02 28.95
N GLU A 247 -5.79 -0.20 29.32
CA GLU A 247 -4.96 0.74 30.06
C GLU A 247 -3.71 1.11 29.24
N GLU A 248 -2.99 2.13 29.68
CA GLU A 248 -1.77 2.62 29.02
C GLU A 248 -0.73 1.51 28.79
N GLN A 249 -0.52 0.62 29.78
CA GLN A 249 0.40 -0.50 29.64
C GLN A 249 0.04 -1.46 28.50
N ASP A 250 -1.26 -1.63 28.22
CA ASP A 250 -1.75 -2.51 27.16
C ASP A 250 -1.48 -1.86 25.79
N VAL A 251 -1.72 -0.55 25.66
CA VAL A 251 -1.43 0.20 24.45
C VAL A 251 0.07 0.19 24.17
N MET A 252 0.93 0.45 25.17
CA MET A 252 2.38 0.45 24.99
C MET A 252 2.94 -0.92 24.57
N LYS A 253 2.42 -2.00 25.15
CA LYS A 253 2.73 -3.37 24.68
C LYS A 253 2.21 -3.61 23.26
N GLY A 254 1.00 -3.16 22.96
CA GLY A 254 0.41 -3.22 21.62
C GLY A 254 1.25 -2.52 20.57
N VAL A 255 1.82 -1.35 20.89
CA VAL A 255 2.77 -0.61 20.04
C VAL A 255 4.02 -1.45 19.75
N LEU A 256 4.62 -2.06 20.79
CA LEU A 256 5.81 -2.89 20.61
C LEU A 256 5.53 -4.11 19.71
N GLU A 257 4.41 -4.77 19.91
CA GLU A 257 4.01 -5.91 19.08
C GLU A 257 3.71 -5.49 17.62
N ALA A 258 3.00 -4.38 17.43
CA ALA A 258 2.68 -3.86 16.11
C ALA A 258 3.96 -3.49 15.33
N LYS A 259 4.92 -2.82 15.98
CA LYS A 259 6.21 -2.50 15.36
C LYS A 259 7.03 -3.76 15.05
N ARG A 260 7.02 -4.77 15.91
CA ARG A 260 7.67 -6.07 15.63
C ARG A 260 7.05 -6.77 14.42
N LEU A 261 5.72 -6.85 14.34
CA LEU A 261 5.02 -7.46 13.22
C LEU A 261 5.29 -6.71 11.90
N ARG A 262 5.26 -5.36 11.93
CA ARG A 262 5.61 -4.53 10.77
C ARG A 262 7.03 -4.83 10.30
N LYS A 263 7.98 -4.86 11.23
CA LYS A 263 9.39 -5.19 10.93
C LYS A 263 9.52 -6.57 10.32
N SER A 264 8.91 -7.61 10.91
CA SER A 264 8.96 -8.99 10.37
C SER A 264 8.46 -9.04 8.92
N LYS A 265 7.28 -8.46 8.63
CA LYS A 265 6.70 -8.39 7.28
C LYS A 265 7.61 -7.66 6.29
N LEU A 266 8.32 -6.63 6.72
CA LEU A 266 9.25 -5.90 5.86
C LEU A 266 10.54 -6.71 5.59
N LEU A 267 11.03 -7.44 6.59
CA LEU A 267 12.19 -8.32 6.46
C LEU A 267 11.92 -9.51 5.53
N GLU A 268 10.70 -10.03 5.48
CA GLU A 268 10.28 -11.08 4.54
C GLU A 268 10.41 -10.65 3.07
N LYS A 269 10.28 -9.35 2.79
CA LYS A 269 10.44 -8.78 1.44
C LYS A 269 11.91 -8.68 1.00
N LEU A 270 12.86 -8.89 1.89
CA LEU A 270 14.28 -8.80 1.61
C LEU A 270 14.83 -10.13 1.07
N ASN A 271 15.73 -10.05 0.08
CA ASN A 271 16.52 -11.19 -0.34
C ASN A 271 17.64 -11.49 0.69
N GLU A 272 18.32 -12.64 0.55
CA GLU A 272 19.34 -13.10 1.50
C GLU A 272 20.47 -12.10 1.70
N HIS A 273 20.95 -11.47 0.65
CA HIS A 273 21.98 -10.44 0.76
C HIS A 273 21.49 -9.21 1.54
N GLN A 274 20.27 -8.76 1.28
CA GLN A 274 19.68 -7.62 1.99
C GLN A 274 19.45 -7.94 3.47
N LYS A 275 19.03 -9.16 3.81
CA LYS A 275 18.89 -9.61 5.21
C LYS A 275 20.23 -9.57 5.94
N ILE A 276 21.31 -10.01 5.30
CA ILE A 276 22.66 -9.95 5.90
C ILE A 276 23.10 -8.50 6.09
N ILE A 277 22.92 -7.64 5.09
CA ILE A 277 23.24 -6.21 5.20
C ILE A 277 22.43 -5.56 6.33
N TYR A 278 21.15 -5.90 6.43
CA TYR A 278 20.28 -5.39 7.49
C TYR A 278 20.75 -5.84 8.87
N SER A 279 21.11 -7.13 9.04
CA SER A 279 21.60 -7.64 10.33
C SER A 279 22.92 -6.98 10.79
N ILE A 280 23.83 -6.69 9.85
CA ILE A 280 25.05 -5.94 10.16
C ILE A 280 24.70 -4.53 10.68
N LEU A 281 23.78 -3.87 9.98
CA LEU A 281 23.36 -2.52 10.35
C LEU A 281 22.56 -2.50 11.66
N GLU A 282 21.77 -3.54 11.92
CA GLU A 282 21.01 -3.69 13.18
C GLU A 282 21.91 -3.77 14.40
N GLN A 283 23.02 -4.49 14.33
CA GLN A 283 24.01 -4.60 15.41
C GLN A 283 24.68 -3.25 15.73
N LYS A 284 24.98 -2.46 14.70
CA LYS A 284 25.71 -1.18 14.82
C LYS A 284 24.81 0.05 14.92
N ARG A 285 23.50 -0.10 14.63
CA ARG A 285 22.49 0.96 14.56
C ARG A 285 22.73 2.01 13.47
N ARG A 286 23.99 2.37 13.23
CA ARG A 286 24.40 3.39 12.26
C ARG A 286 25.80 3.09 11.72
N MET A 287 25.99 3.17 10.38
CA MET A 287 27.30 2.92 9.77
C MET A 287 27.52 3.78 8.50
N PRO A 288 28.77 4.23 8.22
CA PRO A 288 29.15 4.82 6.95
C PRO A 288 28.98 3.79 5.81
N ALA A 289 28.49 4.23 4.65
CA ALA A 289 28.20 3.35 3.51
C ALA A 289 29.40 2.49 3.07
N GLY A 290 30.60 3.06 3.06
CA GLY A 290 31.82 2.32 2.68
C GLY A 290 32.26 1.27 3.71
N GLU A 291 31.99 1.52 4.99
CA GLU A 291 32.28 0.56 6.07
C GLU A 291 31.27 -0.58 6.04
N LEU A 292 30.00 -0.26 5.89
CA LEU A 292 28.92 -1.25 5.76
C LEU A 292 29.18 -2.20 4.58
N PHE A 293 29.57 -1.67 3.42
CA PHE A 293 29.91 -2.48 2.26
C PHE A 293 31.12 -3.40 2.51
N ARG A 294 32.20 -2.88 3.12
CA ARG A 294 33.37 -3.69 3.47
C ARG A 294 33.05 -4.81 4.46
N THR A 295 32.23 -4.52 5.47
CA THR A 295 31.79 -5.52 6.46
C THR A 295 30.95 -6.60 5.80
N TYR A 296 30.02 -6.23 4.92
CA TYR A 296 29.23 -7.17 4.15
C TYR A 296 30.12 -8.07 3.26
N CYS A 297 31.09 -7.53 2.53
CA CYS A 297 32.01 -8.31 1.70
C CYS A 297 32.86 -9.29 2.51
N LYS A 298 33.19 -8.97 3.78
CA LYS A 298 33.93 -9.90 4.66
C LYS A 298 33.06 -11.07 5.14
N GLN A 299 31.76 -10.87 5.29
CA GLN A 299 30.84 -11.90 5.80
C GLN A 299 30.30 -12.82 4.70
N VAL A 300 30.26 -12.37 3.45
CA VAL A 300 29.65 -13.11 2.33
C VAL A 300 30.66 -13.42 1.26
N LYS A 301 30.97 -14.72 1.03
CA LYS A 301 31.92 -15.15 0.00
C LYS A 301 31.50 -14.71 -1.41
N ASN A 302 30.21 -14.87 -1.76
CA ASN A 302 29.64 -14.49 -3.05
C ASN A 302 28.92 -13.15 -2.92
N HIS A 303 29.62 -12.12 -2.46
CA HIS A 303 29.06 -10.79 -2.30
C HIS A 303 28.74 -10.13 -3.64
N VAL A 304 27.73 -9.27 -3.67
CA VAL A 304 27.38 -8.50 -4.86
C VAL A 304 28.32 -7.30 -5.04
N GLU A 305 28.38 -6.81 -6.27
CA GLU A 305 29.16 -5.61 -6.59
C GLU A 305 28.58 -4.33 -5.92
N ALA A 306 29.42 -3.31 -5.80
CA ALA A 306 29.07 -2.04 -5.16
C ALA A 306 27.86 -1.34 -5.80
N ARG A 307 27.59 -1.54 -7.09
CA ARG A 307 26.39 -1.02 -7.79
C ARG A 307 25.14 -1.70 -7.27
N THR A 308 25.10 -3.01 -7.22
CA THR A 308 23.97 -3.82 -6.73
C THR A 308 23.75 -3.58 -5.24
N PHE A 309 24.82 -3.47 -4.44
CA PHE A 309 24.73 -3.10 -3.03
C PHE A 309 24.02 -1.76 -2.83
N ARG A 310 24.30 -0.74 -3.65
CA ARG A 310 23.60 0.56 -3.57
C ARG A 310 22.12 0.43 -3.91
N LEU A 311 21.75 -0.42 -4.88
CA LEU A 311 20.36 -0.72 -5.21
C LEU A 311 19.65 -1.41 -4.02
N TYR A 312 20.33 -2.33 -3.35
CA TYR A 312 19.79 -2.96 -2.14
C TYR A 312 19.56 -1.97 -1.01
N MET A 313 20.51 -1.07 -0.77
CA MET A 313 20.34 -0.01 0.22
C MET A 313 19.21 0.95 -0.15
N PHE A 314 19.10 1.32 -1.43
CA PHE A 314 17.98 2.13 -1.92
C PHE A 314 16.63 1.43 -1.68
N HIS A 315 16.54 0.13 -1.97
CA HIS A 315 15.34 -0.65 -1.73
C HIS A 315 14.98 -0.71 -0.23
N MET A 316 15.95 -0.96 0.65
CA MET A 316 15.71 -0.98 2.11
C MET A 316 15.32 0.40 2.66
N CYS A 317 15.85 1.49 2.10
CA CYS A 317 15.39 2.84 2.42
C CYS A 317 13.95 3.09 1.93
N ALA A 318 13.61 2.63 0.74
CA ALA A 318 12.25 2.74 0.20
C ALA A 318 11.21 1.94 1.00
N LEU A 319 11.63 0.82 1.61
CA LEU A 319 10.81 0.04 2.54
C LEU A 319 10.68 0.68 3.93
N GLY A 320 11.43 1.76 4.22
CA GLY A 320 11.45 2.37 5.54
C GLY A 320 12.22 1.59 6.61
N LEU A 321 12.98 0.55 6.24
CA LEU A 321 13.81 -0.23 7.16
C LEU A 321 15.07 0.53 7.57
N THR A 322 15.61 1.33 6.66
CA THR A 322 16.82 2.13 6.87
C THR A 322 16.63 3.53 6.31
N LYS A 323 17.39 4.49 6.80
CA LYS A 323 17.48 5.82 6.19
C LYS A 323 18.92 6.17 5.81
N ALA A 324 19.06 6.91 4.72
CA ALA A 324 20.33 7.43 4.27
C ALA A 324 20.50 8.88 4.73
N ILE A 325 21.59 9.18 5.41
CA ILE A 325 21.94 10.51 5.91
C ILE A 325 23.20 10.98 5.18
N GLY A 326 23.21 12.22 4.73
CA GLY A 326 24.31 12.78 3.96
C GLY A 326 24.34 12.31 2.50
N ALA A 327 25.32 12.82 1.73
CA ALA A 327 25.41 12.58 0.30
C ALA A 327 26.79 12.05 -0.11
N LYS A 328 26.83 11.34 -1.23
CA LYS A 328 28.06 10.84 -1.87
C LYS A 328 28.99 10.12 -0.89
N LYS A 329 30.22 10.60 -0.72
CA LYS A 329 31.30 10.03 0.12
C LYS A 329 30.95 9.99 1.61
N TRP A 330 30.07 10.88 2.08
CA TRP A 330 29.70 11.04 3.50
C TRP A 330 28.37 10.38 3.84
N ARG A 331 27.85 9.51 2.97
CA ARG A 331 26.58 8.81 3.23
C ARG A 331 26.71 7.83 4.38
N VAL A 332 25.80 7.94 5.33
CA VAL A 332 25.64 7.05 6.46
C VAL A 332 24.29 6.40 6.38
N TYR A 333 24.20 5.12 6.67
CA TYR A 333 22.93 4.41 6.80
C TYR A 333 22.62 4.17 8.26
N GLU A 334 21.37 4.34 8.63
CA GLU A 334 20.84 4.17 9.97
C GLU A 334 19.57 3.32 9.94
N ILE A 335 19.39 2.46 10.94
CA ILE A 335 18.16 1.69 11.15
C ILE A 335 17.01 2.64 11.52
N VAL A 336 15.84 2.40 10.96
CA VAL A 336 14.60 3.14 11.28
C VAL A 336 13.71 2.30 12.18
N ILE A 337 13.63 0.98 11.94
CA ILE A 337 12.76 0.04 12.64
C ILE A 337 13.59 -1.07 13.29
#